data_6ebf7b1cb0dc96b95814d147c8947954
#
_entry.id   6ebf7b1cb0dc96b95814d147c8947954
#
_cell.length_a   1.000
_cell.length_b   1.000
_cell.length_c   1.000
_cell.angle_alpha   90.00
_cell.angle_beta   90.00
_cell.angle_gamma   90.00
#
_symmetry.space_group_name_H-M   'P 1'
#
loop_
_entity.id
_entity.type
_entity.pdbx_description
1 polymer ?
#
loop_
_entity_poly.entity_id
_entity_poly.type
_entity_poly.pdbx_seq_one_letter_code
_entity_poly.pdbx_strand_id
1 'polypeptide(L)'
;MLFRSVSNDTNAAALAELLLGAGKELDNFIYIGISSGIGAGIVSQKELYQNGSGYAGELGHTIIKYDGELCACGNRGCLELYANIQTLSQKLALAGGLAAGTVSPQNFEELSLNKKCDEIFSDMAVKLSYALINAVNLFNPQKILLGHEGGMLPQKYISQMEEYVNKHIFAAKVNKVKIERAYFGEDSPLYGGVCCVLNQLFNGDIFL
;
A
#
# COMPACT_ATOMS: atom_id res chain seq x y z
N MET A 1 -28.84 3.29 21.25
CA MET A 1 -28.67 2.96 19.83
C MET A 1 -27.25 2.43 19.65
N LEU A 2 -27.03 1.25 19.08
CA LEU A 2 -25.68 0.75 18.87
C LEU A 2 -25.14 1.40 17.58
N PHE A 3 -24.10 2.24 17.71
CA PHE A 3 -23.40 2.81 16.58
C PHE A 3 -22.58 1.70 15.87
N ARG A 4 -22.71 1.61 14.56
CA ARG A 4 -21.91 0.72 13.70
C ARG A 4 -21.43 1.51 12.51
N SER A 5 -20.11 1.52 12.30
CA SER A 5 -19.47 2.03 11.09
C SER A 5 -18.69 0.90 10.46
N VAL A 6 -18.74 0.83 9.13
CA VAL A 6 -17.94 -0.09 8.33
C VAL A 6 -17.08 0.74 7.39
N SER A 7 -15.79 0.50 7.39
CA SER A 7 -14.83 1.15 6.48
C SER A 7 -13.91 0.08 5.90
N ASN A 8 -13.43 0.33 4.69
CA ASN A 8 -12.33 -0.45 4.15
C ASN A 8 -11.07 -0.23 5.03
N ASP A 9 -10.33 -1.29 5.31
CA ASP A 9 -9.16 -1.28 6.21
C ASP A 9 -8.05 -0.32 5.73
N THR A 10 -7.80 -0.26 4.43
CA THR A 10 -6.80 0.63 3.83
C THR A 10 -7.22 2.10 3.91
N ASN A 11 -8.52 2.39 3.72
CA ASN A 11 -9.08 3.73 3.90
C ASN A 11 -9.04 4.15 5.37
N ALA A 12 -9.35 3.24 6.29
CA ALA A 12 -9.24 3.49 7.72
C ALA A 12 -7.78 3.78 8.13
N ALA A 13 -6.83 2.98 7.61
CA ALA A 13 -5.42 3.20 7.84
C ALA A 13 -4.92 4.55 7.29
N ALA A 14 -5.36 4.94 6.09
CA ALA A 14 -5.04 6.26 5.52
C ALA A 14 -5.58 7.40 6.40
N LEU A 15 -6.77 7.23 6.98
CA LEU A 15 -7.33 8.21 7.91
C LEU A 15 -6.52 8.31 9.21
N ALA A 16 -6.02 7.19 9.75
CA ALA A 16 -5.11 7.21 10.89
C ALA A 16 -3.82 7.98 10.59
N GLU A 17 -3.22 7.73 9.43
CA GLU A 17 -2.02 8.45 9.01
C GLU A 17 -2.30 9.95 8.80
N LEU A 18 -3.46 10.31 8.27
CA LEU A 18 -3.88 11.69 8.09
C LEU A 18 -4.06 12.42 9.42
N LEU A 19 -4.73 11.81 10.39
CA LEU A 19 -5.07 12.48 11.64
C LEU A 19 -3.94 12.44 12.67
N LEU A 20 -3.20 11.35 12.76
CA LEU A 20 -2.28 11.07 13.86
C LEU A 20 -0.88 10.63 13.42
N GLY A 21 -0.70 10.26 12.15
CA GLY A 21 0.52 9.63 11.65
C GLY A 21 1.36 10.51 10.70
N ALA A 22 2.03 9.85 9.77
CA ALA A 22 2.98 10.47 8.83
C ALA A 22 2.32 11.39 7.78
N GLY A 23 1.00 11.32 7.63
CA GLY A 23 0.21 12.17 6.73
C GLY A 23 -0.29 13.48 7.33
N LYS A 24 -0.11 13.72 8.64
CA LYS A 24 -0.71 14.83 9.39
C LYS A 24 -0.44 16.22 8.79
N GLU A 25 0.76 16.45 8.29
CA GLU A 25 1.18 17.73 7.70
C GLU A 25 1.06 17.76 6.16
N LEU A 26 0.49 16.70 5.57
CA LEU A 26 0.36 16.57 4.13
C LEU A 26 -1.07 16.91 3.69
N ASP A 27 -1.20 17.61 2.57
CA ASP A 27 -2.49 17.87 1.94
C ASP A 27 -2.91 16.71 1.02
N ASN A 28 -1.92 16.07 0.37
CA ASN A 28 -2.14 15.03 -0.62
C ASN A 28 -1.13 13.90 -0.43
N PHE A 29 -1.60 12.72 -0.12
CA PHE A 29 -0.76 11.52 -0.07
C PHE A 29 -1.57 10.26 -0.43
N ILE A 30 -0.86 9.18 -0.70
CA ILE A 30 -1.48 7.88 -0.92
C ILE A 30 -0.89 6.89 0.10
N TYR A 31 -1.76 6.27 0.88
CA TYR A 31 -1.42 5.12 1.70
C TYR A 31 -1.61 3.84 0.87
N ILE A 32 -0.62 2.97 0.86
CA ILE A 32 -0.66 1.67 0.18
C ILE A 32 -0.58 0.57 1.22
N GLY A 33 -1.68 -0.13 1.43
CA GLY A 33 -1.72 -1.33 2.26
C GLY A 33 -1.36 -2.56 1.44
N ILE A 34 -0.29 -3.26 1.82
CA ILE A 34 0.15 -4.50 1.17
C ILE A 34 0.12 -5.62 2.19
N SER A 35 -0.78 -6.57 1.99
CA SER A 35 -0.95 -7.77 2.82
C SER A 35 -1.24 -8.98 1.93
N SER A 36 -2.25 -9.79 2.24
CA SER A 36 -2.80 -10.79 1.31
C SER A 36 -3.44 -10.16 0.08
N GLY A 37 -3.90 -8.90 0.18
CA GLY A 37 -4.36 -8.04 -0.89
C GLY A 37 -3.51 -6.77 -1.00
N ILE A 38 -3.84 -5.91 -1.99
CA ILE A 38 -3.22 -4.60 -2.18
C ILE A 38 -4.31 -3.56 -2.37
N GLY A 39 -4.39 -2.61 -1.43
CA GLY A 39 -5.32 -1.49 -1.49
C GLY A 39 -4.60 -0.14 -1.41
N ALA A 40 -5.31 0.93 -1.75
CA ALA A 40 -4.84 2.30 -1.57
C ALA A 40 -5.88 3.17 -0.88
N GLY A 41 -5.46 3.90 0.14
CA GLY A 41 -6.22 5.00 0.71
C GLY A 41 -5.68 6.32 0.16
N ILE A 42 -6.51 7.05 -0.58
CA ILE A 42 -6.12 8.28 -1.27
C ILE A 42 -6.57 9.47 -0.43
N VAL A 43 -5.65 10.33 -0.06
CA VAL A 43 -5.94 11.60 0.62
C VAL A 43 -5.67 12.74 -0.33
N SER A 44 -6.65 13.60 -0.52
CA SER A 44 -6.59 14.81 -1.33
C SER A 44 -7.18 15.99 -0.58
N GLN A 45 -6.43 17.10 -0.49
CA GLN A 45 -6.83 18.32 0.22
C GLN A 45 -7.19 18.05 1.70
N LYS A 46 -6.41 17.18 2.36
CA LYS A 46 -6.64 16.72 3.75
C LYS A 46 -7.95 15.96 3.97
N GLU A 47 -8.54 15.45 2.90
CA GLU A 47 -9.74 14.62 2.98
C GLU A 47 -9.49 13.25 2.37
N LEU A 48 -10.04 12.22 2.98
CA LEU A 48 -10.01 10.87 2.40
C LEU A 48 -10.91 10.84 1.17
N TYR A 49 -10.32 10.50 0.01
CA TYR A 49 -11.07 10.37 -1.23
C TYR A 49 -12.01 9.15 -1.15
N GLN A 50 -13.26 9.42 -0.89
CA GLN A 50 -14.32 8.42 -0.88
C GLN A 50 -15.36 8.81 -1.92
N ASN A 51 -15.66 7.90 -2.84
CA ASN A 51 -16.83 8.06 -3.68
C ASN A 51 -18.01 7.28 -3.09
N GLY A 52 -19.24 7.62 -3.51
CA GLY A 52 -20.47 7.06 -2.93
C GLY A 52 -20.61 5.52 -3.01
N SER A 53 -19.76 4.83 -3.78
CA SER A 53 -19.74 3.36 -3.89
C SER A 53 -18.80 2.67 -2.91
N GLY A 54 -17.86 3.41 -2.29
CA GLY A 54 -16.87 2.86 -1.34
C GLY A 54 -15.74 2.05 -1.97
N TYR A 55 -15.67 1.93 -3.29
CA TYR A 55 -14.66 1.14 -4.02
C TYR A 55 -13.50 1.97 -4.58
N ALA A 56 -13.23 3.15 -4.01
CA ALA A 56 -12.04 3.91 -4.39
C ALA A 56 -10.78 3.24 -3.82
N GLY A 57 -9.69 3.30 -4.59
CA GLY A 57 -8.38 2.82 -4.12
C GLY A 57 -8.08 1.34 -4.36
N GLU A 58 -8.81 0.66 -5.23
CA GLU A 58 -8.59 -0.74 -5.61
C GLU A 58 -7.32 -0.92 -6.47
N LEU A 59 -6.17 -0.46 -5.94
CA LEU A 59 -4.88 -0.44 -6.64
C LEU A 59 -4.41 -1.84 -7.04
N GLY A 60 -4.70 -2.84 -6.20
CA GLY A 60 -4.35 -4.24 -6.45
C GLY A 60 -5.01 -4.82 -7.70
N HIS A 61 -6.14 -4.26 -8.12
CA HIS A 61 -6.86 -4.68 -9.33
C HIS A 61 -6.52 -3.85 -10.57
N THR A 62 -5.55 -2.95 -10.49
CA THR A 62 -5.00 -2.31 -11.70
C THR A 62 -4.16 -3.31 -12.50
N ILE A 63 -4.29 -3.26 -13.83
CA ILE A 63 -3.64 -4.21 -14.75
C ILE A 63 -2.20 -3.76 -14.99
N ILE A 64 -1.23 -4.55 -14.54
CA ILE A 64 0.21 -4.31 -14.78
C ILE A 64 0.78 -5.23 -15.88
N LYS A 65 0.01 -6.25 -16.28
CA LYS A 65 0.41 -7.19 -17.33
C LYS A 65 -0.80 -7.53 -18.22
N TYR A 66 -0.80 -7.01 -19.44
CA TYR A 66 -1.93 -7.07 -20.38
C TYR A 66 -2.51 -8.49 -20.58
N ASP A 67 -1.66 -9.49 -20.78
CA ASP A 67 -2.00 -10.90 -21.01
C ASP A 67 -1.68 -11.80 -19.79
N GLY A 68 -1.77 -11.22 -18.58
CA GLY A 68 -1.40 -11.89 -17.35
C GLY A 68 -2.40 -12.96 -16.89
N GLU A 69 -2.15 -13.46 -15.68
CA GLU A 69 -2.98 -14.47 -15.02
C GLU A 69 -4.39 -13.95 -14.75
N LEU A 70 -5.37 -14.86 -14.71
CA LEU A 70 -6.76 -14.53 -14.38
C LEU A 70 -6.85 -14.18 -12.88
N CYS A 71 -7.36 -12.99 -12.59
CA CYS A 71 -7.64 -12.54 -11.23
C CYS A 71 -9.04 -12.95 -10.79
N ALA A 72 -9.23 -13.13 -9.48
CA ALA A 72 -10.54 -13.41 -8.89
C ALA A 72 -11.60 -12.32 -9.19
N CYS A 73 -11.17 -11.07 -9.46
CA CYS A 73 -12.05 -9.98 -9.87
C CYS A 73 -12.60 -10.11 -11.31
N GLY A 74 -12.13 -11.10 -12.08
CA GLY A 74 -12.50 -11.33 -13.48
C GLY A 74 -11.56 -10.72 -14.51
N ASN A 75 -10.69 -9.79 -14.14
CA ASN A 75 -9.66 -9.21 -15.01
C ASN A 75 -8.43 -10.11 -15.12
N ARG A 76 -7.53 -9.81 -16.06
CA ARG A 76 -6.22 -10.45 -16.18
C ARG A 76 -5.09 -9.49 -15.85
N GLY A 77 -4.04 -10.02 -15.19
CA GLY A 77 -2.80 -9.27 -14.95
C GLY A 77 -2.87 -8.20 -13.88
N CYS A 78 -3.80 -8.34 -12.93
CA CYS A 78 -3.89 -7.45 -11.77
C CYS A 78 -2.60 -7.45 -10.95
N LEU A 79 -2.20 -6.29 -10.42
CA LEU A 79 -1.02 -6.12 -9.56
C LEU A 79 -0.97 -7.13 -8.41
N GLU A 80 -2.11 -7.35 -7.76
CA GLU A 80 -2.23 -8.20 -6.58
C GLU A 80 -1.74 -9.63 -6.81
N LEU A 81 -1.92 -10.19 -8.01
CA LEU A 81 -1.44 -11.53 -8.36
C LEU A 81 0.09 -11.66 -8.27
N TYR A 82 0.82 -10.55 -8.40
CA TYR A 82 2.27 -10.55 -8.56
C TYR A 82 3.03 -9.96 -7.39
N ALA A 83 2.37 -9.12 -6.56
CA ALA A 83 3.06 -8.25 -5.61
C ALA A 83 2.44 -8.20 -4.20
N ASN A 84 1.50 -9.11 -3.87
CA ASN A 84 1.03 -9.23 -2.50
C ASN A 84 2.02 -10.03 -1.62
N ILE A 85 1.88 -9.91 -0.29
CA ILE A 85 2.80 -10.56 0.67
C ILE A 85 2.71 -12.09 0.61
N GLN A 86 1.53 -12.64 0.36
CA GLN A 86 1.37 -14.09 0.25
C GLN A 86 2.15 -14.66 -0.93
N THR A 87 2.02 -14.04 -2.11
CA THR A 87 2.79 -14.42 -3.31
C THR A 87 4.29 -14.24 -3.11
N LEU A 88 4.70 -13.14 -2.49
CA LEU A 88 6.10 -12.89 -2.14
C LEU A 88 6.64 -14.00 -1.23
N SER A 89 5.95 -14.28 -0.11
CA SER A 89 6.38 -15.29 0.87
C SER A 89 6.50 -16.69 0.27
N GLN A 90 5.57 -17.08 -0.60
CA GLN A 90 5.64 -18.36 -1.32
C GLN A 90 6.88 -18.45 -2.21
N LYS A 91 7.17 -17.40 -2.99
CA LYS A 91 8.35 -17.36 -3.87
C LYS A 91 9.65 -17.38 -3.07
N LEU A 92 9.71 -16.63 -1.96
CA LEU A 92 10.88 -16.60 -1.08
C LEU A 92 11.14 -17.95 -0.43
N ALA A 93 10.09 -18.64 0.04
CA ALA A 93 10.23 -19.98 0.62
C ALA A 93 10.81 -20.97 -0.39
N LEU A 94 10.29 -20.98 -1.62
CA LEU A 94 10.80 -21.84 -2.69
C LEU A 94 12.28 -21.53 -3.02
N ALA A 95 12.63 -20.25 -3.16
CA ALA A 95 13.99 -19.84 -3.52
C ALA A 95 14.99 -20.06 -2.40
N GLY A 96 14.57 -19.92 -1.14
CA GLY A 96 15.37 -20.15 0.05
C GLY A 96 15.47 -21.60 0.46
N GLY A 97 14.72 -22.51 -0.17
CA GLY A 97 14.64 -23.90 0.26
C GLY A 97 13.97 -24.09 1.63
N LEU A 98 13.04 -23.21 1.97
CA LEU A 98 12.34 -23.18 3.25
C LEU A 98 11.00 -23.90 3.18
N ALA A 99 10.50 -24.39 4.30
CA ALA A 99 9.17 -24.97 4.38
C ALA A 99 8.09 -23.91 4.13
N ALA A 100 6.96 -24.31 3.54
CA ALA A 100 5.83 -23.42 3.35
C ALA A 100 5.36 -22.85 4.71
N GLY A 101 5.06 -21.54 4.75
CA GLY A 101 4.58 -20.86 5.95
C GLY A 101 5.68 -20.42 6.93
N THR A 102 6.97 -20.66 6.66
CA THR A 102 8.07 -20.17 7.51
C THR A 102 8.53 -18.77 7.16
N VAL A 103 8.16 -18.28 5.99
CA VAL A 103 8.47 -16.91 5.55
C VAL A 103 7.39 -15.96 6.04
N SER A 104 7.80 -14.96 6.78
CA SER A 104 6.95 -13.88 7.28
C SER A 104 7.66 -12.53 7.15
N PRO A 105 6.95 -11.41 7.24
CA PRO A 105 7.57 -10.09 7.15
C PRO A 105 8.71 -9.87 8.13
N GLN A 106 8.68 -10.50 9.31
CA GLN A 106 9.69 -10.38 10.35
C GLN A 106 11.07 -10.91 9.92
N ASN A 107 11.14 -11.82 8.95
CA ASN A 107 12.42 -12.37 8.46
C ASN A 107 12.84 -11.85 7.07
N PHE A 108 12.14 -10.85 6.54
CA PHE A 108 12.44 -10.28 5.20
C PHE A 108 13.86 -9.69 5.12
N GLU A 109 14.34 -9.01 6.15
CA GLU A 109 15.71 -8.46 6.17
C GLU A 109 16.75 -9.57 6.03
N GLU A 110 16.63 -10.66 6.80
CA GLU A 110 17.53 -11.81 6.72
C GLU A 110 17.46 -12.49 5.35
N LEU A 111 16.25 -12.76 4.86
CA LEU A 111 16.04 -13.38 3.55
C LEU A 111 16.60 -12.55 2.40
N SER A 112 16.58 -11.23 2.54
CA SER A 112 17.08 -10.32 1.52
C SER A 112 18.61 -10.41 1.31
N LEU A 113 19.33 -11.07 2.20
CA LEU A 113 20.76 -11.34 2.07
C LEU A 113 21.05 -12.53 1.13
N ASN A 114 20.08 -13.40 0.90
CA ASN A 114 20.18 -14.48 -0.07
C ASN A 114 19.96 -13.95 -1.48
N LYS A 115 20.91 -14.19 -2.39
CA LYS A 115 20.87 -13.66 -3.75
C LYS A 115 19.58 -13.99 -4.51
N LYS A 116 19.07 -15.23 -4.40
CA LYS A 116 17.83 -15.63 -5.09
C LYS A 116 16.60 -14.92 -4.51
N CYS A 117 16.58 -14.74 -3.19
CA CYS A 117 15.51 -13.99 -2.54
C CYS A 117 15.58 -12.50 -2.87
N ASP A 118 16.79 -11.92 -2.94
CA ASP A 118 17.02 -10.53 -3.37
C ASP A 118 16.43 -10.23 -4.76
N GLU A 119 16.63 -11.14 -5.72
CA GLU A 119 16.04 -11.04 -7.06
C GLU A 119 14.50 -11.04 -7.02
N ILE A 120 13.89 -11.82 -6.13
CA ILE A 120 12.42 -11.89 -5.95
C ILE A 120 11.87 -10.61 -5.33
N PHE A 121 12.52 -10.09 -4.30
CA PHE A 121 12.15 -8.80 -3.71
C PHE A 121 12.26 -7.66 -4.74
N SER A 122 13.35 -7.66 -5.50
CA SER A 122 13.61 -6.66 -6.55
C SER A 122 12.53 -6.70 -7.64
N ASP A 123 12.14 -7.90 -8.08
CA ASP A 123 11.06 -8.12 -9.05
C ASP A 123 9.71 -7.60 -8.53
N MET A 124 9.39 -7.87 -7.25
CA MET A 124 8.20 -7.32 -6.60
C MET A 124 8.23 -5.79 -6.55
N ALA A 125 9.37 -5.20 -6.15
CA ALA A 125 9.54 -3.75 -6.06
C ALA A 125 9.30 -3.07 -7.42
N VAL A 126 9.81 -3.66 -8.52
CA VAL A 126 9.56 -3.16 -9.89
C VAL A 126 8.08 -3.24 -10.25
N LYS A 127 7.40 -4.35 -9.95
CA LYS A 127 5.97 -4.51 -10.24
C LYS A 127 5.09 -3.54 -9.47
N LEU A 128 5.38 -3.33 -8.18
CA LEU A 128 4.74 -2.28 -7.39
C LEU A 128 4.98 -0.91 -8.01
N SER A 129 6.21 -0.63 -8.45
CA SER A 129 6.55 0.66 -9.05
C SER A 129 5.70 0.99 -10.28
N TYR A 130 5.28 0.02 -11.10
CA TYR A 130 4.38 0.28 -12.23
C TYR A 130 3.04 0.86 -11.78
N ALA A 131 2.43 0.27 -10.76
CA ALA A 131 1.17 0.80 -10.22
C ALA A 131 1.37 2.13 -9.50
N LEU A 132 2.48 2.31 -8.78
CA LEU A 132 2.81 3.57 -8.11
C LEU A 132 3.04 4.70 -9.11
N ILE A 133 3.69 4.45 -10.27
CA ILE A 133 3.84 5.44 -11.35
C ILE A 133 2.46 5.89 -11.84
N ASN A 134 1.54 4.95 -12.07
CA ASN A 134 0.18 5.27 -12.49
C ASN A 134 -0.53 6.12 -11.43
N ALA A 135 -0.45 5.73 -10.15
CA ALA A 135 -1.05 6.48 -9.06
C ALA A 135 -0.46 7.91 -8.94
N VAL A 136 0.86 8.05 -9.05
CA VAL A 136 1.52 9.36 -9.01
C VAL A 136 1.10 10.23 -10.19
N ASN A 137 1.04 9.68 -11.40
CA ASN A 137 0.62 10.42 -12.60
C ASN A 137 -0.85 10.86 -12.54
N LEU A 138 -1.72 10.13 -11.83
CA LEU A 138 -3.15 10.45 -11.71
C LEU A 138 -3.45 11.43 -10.57
N PHE A 139 -2.80 11.25 -9.40
CA PHE A 139 -3.15 11.96 -8.17
C PHE A 139 -2.10 12.96 -7.71
N ASN A 140 -0.89 12.90 -8.26
CA ASN A 140 0.24 13.77 -7.91
C ASN A 140 0.42 13.97 -6.39
N PRO A 141 0.57 12.90 -5.61
CA PRO A 141 0.71 12.99 -4.16
C PRO A 141 2.06 13.59 -3.77
N GLN A 142 2.12 14.23 -2.60
CA GLN A 142 3.36 14.70 -1.98
C GLN A 142 4.21 13.51 -1.48
N LYS A 143 3.52 12.44 -1.04
CA LYS A 143 4.17 11.26 -0.46
C LYS A 143 3.33 10.00 -0.70
N ILE A 144 4.00 8.85 -0.76
CA ILE A 144 3.39 7.52 -0.67
C ILE A 144 3.82 6.89 0.66
N LEU A 145 2.85 6.38 1.42
CA LEU A 145 3.06 5.68 2.68
C LEU A 145 2.79 4.19 2.50
N LEU A 146 3.78 3.35 2.75
CA LEU A 146 3.64 1.89 2.71
C LEU A 146 3.28 1.36 4.09
N GLY A 147 2.15 0.69 4.18
CA GLY A 147 1.65 0.15 5.43
C GLY A 147 1.26 -1.32 5.33
N HIS A 148 0.58 -1.80 6.37
CA HIS A 148 0.40 -3.23 6.62
C HIS A 148 1.76 -3.93 6.60
N GLU A 149 1.84 -5.19 6.21
CA GLU A 149 3.10 -5.92 6.09
C GLU A 149 4.04 -5.34 5.01
N GLY A 150 3.50 -4.58 4.06
CA GLY A 150 4.31 -3.85 3.06
C GLY A 150 5.27 -2.83 3.69
N GLY A 151 4.94 -2.28 4.85
CA GLY A 151 5.82 -1.43 5.64
C GLY A 151 7.05 -2.15 6.19
N MET A 152 7.05 -3.48 6.23
CA MET A 152 8.18 -4.30 6.70
C MET A 152 9.14 -4.73 5.57
N LEU A 153 8.88 -4.34 4.34
CA LEU A 153 9.82 -4.56 3.24
C LEU A 153 11.19 -3.95 3.58
N PRO A 154 12.31 -4.64 3.31
CA PRO A 154 13.65 -4.08 3.54
C PRO A 154 13.85 -2.73 2.86
N GLN A 155 14.51 -1.81 3.55
CA GLN A 155 14.65 -0.41 3.10
C GLN A 155 15.23 -0.28 1.68
N LYS A 156 16.13 -1.18 1.29
CA LYS A 156 16.73 -1.15 -0.04
C LYS A 156 15.70 -1.26 -1.16
N TYR A 157 14.60 -2.03 -0.98
CA TYR A 157 13.55 -2.16 -1.99
C TYR A 157 12.57 -0.99 -1.98
N ILE A 158 12.34 -0.37 -0.81
CA ILE A 158 11.60 0.89 -0.72
C ILE A 158 12.35 1.99 -1.47
N SER A 159 13.68 2.07 -1.26
CA SER A 159 14.53 3.02 -1.98
C SER A 159 14.58 2.72 -3.50
N GLN A 160 14.62 1.44 -3.88
CA GLN A 160 14.55 1.01 -5.28
C GLN A 160 13.22 1.44 -5.93
N MET A 161 12.09 1.27 -5.24
CA MET A 161 10.78 1.74 -5.72
C MET A 161 10.78 3.26 -5.88
N GLU A 162 11.26 4.02 -4.88
CA GLU A 162 11.32 5.48 -4.92
C GLU A 162 12.16 5.96 -6.13
N GLU A 163 13.34 5.37 -6.33
CA GLU A 163 14.20 5.71 -7.47
C GLU A 163 13.53 5.38 -8.79
N TYR A 164 12.95 4.17 -8.91
CA TYR A 164 12.29 3.73 -10.13
C TYR A 164 11.08 4.61 -10.47
N VAL A 165 10.22 4.89 -9.51
CA VAL A 165 9.04 5.76 -9.68
C VAL A 165 9.48 7.16 -10.12
N ASN A 166 10.42 7.77 -9.39
CA ASN A 166 10.90 9.12 -9.67
C ASN A 166 11.66 9.27 -11.00
N LYS A 167 12.08 8.16 -11.60
CA LYS A 167 12.67 8.13 -12.94
C LYS A 167 11.62 8.07 -14.04
N HIS A 168 10.43 7.51 -13.78
CA HIS A 168 9.45 7.15 -14.80
C HIS A 168 8.13 7.93 -14.73
N ILE A 169 7.86 8.70 -13.66
CA ILE A 169 6.67 9.58 -13.61
C ILE A 169 6.78 10.69 -14.67
N PHE A 170 5.65 11.16 -15.18
CA PHE A 170 5.60 12.23 -16.18
C PHE A 170 6.32 13.51 -15.71
N ALA A 171 6.13 13.88 -14.45
CA ALA A 171 6.73 15.06 -13.86
C ALA A 171 8.17 14.87 -13.33
N ALA A 172 8.88 13.81 -13.71
CA ALA A 172 10.19 13.39 -13.15
C ALA A 172 11.27 14.49 -13.09
N LYS A 173 11.19 15.49 -13.98
CA LYS A 173 12.16 16.61 -14.04
C LYS A 173 11.86 17.74 -13.04
N VAL A 174 10.61 17.87 -12.60
CA VAL A 174 10.13 19.02 -11.79
C VAL A 174 9.55 18.61 -10.45
N ASN A 175 9.15 17.35 -10.30
CA ASN A 175 8.57 16.84 -9.07
C ASN A 175 9.20 15.49 -8.67
N LYS A 176 9.30 15.27 -7.37
CA LYS A 176 9.75 14.01 -6.77
C LYS A 176 8.75 13.61 -5.69
N VAL A 177 8.41 12.33 -5.67
CA VAL A 177 7.58 11.75 -4.62
C VAL A 177 8.45 10.92 -3.68
N LYS A 178 8.23 11.05 -2.38
CA LYS A 178 8.85 10.21 -1.36
C LYS A 178 8.01 8.96 -1.13
N ILE A 179 8.68 7.82 -0.97
CA ILE A 179 8.06 6.56 -0.57
C ILE A 179 8.62 6.17 0.79
N GLU A 180 7.77 6.19 1.80
CA GLU A 180 8.16 5.95 3.19
C GLU A 180 7.25 4.93 3.86
N ARG A 181 7.70 4.38 4.99
CA ARG A 181 6.84 3.54 5.82
C ARG A 181 5.76 4.36 6.50
N ALA A 182 4.56 3.79 6.60
CA ALA A 182 3.50 4.33 7.43
C ALA A 182 3.92 4.36 8.90
N TYR A 183 3.42 5.35 9.63
CA TYR A 183 3.79 5.56 11.04
C TYR A 183 3.30 4.42 11.95
N PHE A 184 2.06 3.97 11.73
CA PHE A 184 1.46 2.90 12.54
C PHE A 184 1.82 1.49 12.07
N GLY A 185 2.49 1.33 10.91
CA GLY A 185 2.91 0.04 10.38
C GLY A 185 1.76 -0.96 10.23
N GLU A 186 1.89 -2.13 10.84
CA GLU A 186 0.86 -3.19 10.82
C GLU A 186 -0.41 -2.79 11.59
N ASP A 187 -0.31 -1.91 12.58
CA ASP A 187 -1.43 -1.45 13.41
C ASP A 187 -2.26 -0.35 12.76
N SER A 188 -1.89 0.13 11.57
CA SER A 188 -2.61 1.21 10.86
C SER A 188 -4.13 0.97 10.76
N PRO A 189 -4.64 -0.26 10.45
CA PRO A 189 -6.08 -0.50 10.39
C PRO A 189 -6.76 -0.39 11.76
N LEU A 190 -6.09 -0.80 12.84
CA LEU A 190 -6.61 -0.72 14.20
C LEU A 190 -6.80 0.75 14.62
N TYR A 191 -5.75 1.56 14.48
CA TYR A 191 -5.84 3.00 14.73
C TYR A 191 -6.84 3.67 13.77
N GLY A 192 -6.94 3.19 12.55
CA GLY A 192 -7.90 3.63 11.56
C GLY A 192 -9.35 3.45 12.02
N GLY A 193 -9.68 2.32 12.62
CA GLY A 193 -11.00 2.07 13.20
C GLY A 193 -11.37 3.11 14.26
N VAL A 194 -10.43 3.46 15.15
CA VAL A 194 -10.61 4.52 16.15
C VAL A 194 -10.77 5.89 15.48
N CYS A 195 -9.93 6.20 14.50
CA CYS A 195 -9.97 7.46 13.75
C CYS A 195 -11.28 7.63 12.98
N CYS A 196 -11.86 6.57 12.42
CA CYS A 196 -13.16 6.63 11.76
C CYS A 196 -14.27 7.09 12.72
N VAL A 197 -14.29 6.56 13.94
CA VAL A 197 -15.28 6.98 14.97
C VAL A 197 -15.05 8.43 15.39
N LEU A 198 -13.80 8.80 15.68
CA LEU A 198 -13.45 10.17 16.08
C LEU A 198 -13.79 11.18 14.96
N ASN A 199 -13.47 10.86 13.71
CA ASN A 199 -13.76 11.74 12.58
C ASN A 199 -15.28 12.00 12.44
N GLN A 200 -16.11 10.96 12.56
CA GLN A 200 -17.56 11.11 12.52
C GLN A 200 -18.11 11.90 13.71
N LEU A 201 -17.53 11.71 14.90
CA LEU A 201 -17.90 12.46 16.09
C LEU A 201 -17.60 13.95 15.94
N PHE A 202 -16.40 14.30 15.49
CA PHE A 202 -15.97 15.70 15.32
C PHE A 202 -16.66 16.40 14.16
N ASN A 203 -17.07 15.66 13.12
CA ASN A 203 -17.86 16.20 12.01
C ASN A 203 -19.34 16.34 12.34
N GLY A 204 -19.80 15.87 13.51
CA GLY A 204 -21.19 15.94 13.94
C GLY A 204 -22.11 14.91 13.28
N ASP A 205 -21.53 13.88 12.64
CA ASP A 205 -22.29 12.81 12.00
C ASP A 205 -22.89 11.82 13.01
N ILE A 206 -22.34 11.80 14.23
CA ILE A 206 -22.84 11.00 15.36
C ILE A 206 -22.82 11.83 16.63
N PHE A 207 -23.80 11.59 17.51
CA PHE A 207 -23.88 12.13 18.87
C PHE A 207 -23.76 10.97 19.87
N LEU A 208 -22.98 11.17 20.92
CA LEU A 208 -22.83 10.23 22.05
C LEU A 208 -24.03 10.31 22.99
#